data_0e2d9b2026f0963556ed6bff0804e5f1
#
_entry.id   0e2d9b2026f0963556ed6bff0804e5f1
#
_cell.length_a   1.000
_cell.length_b   1.000
_cell.length_c   1.000
_cell.angle_alpha   90.00
_cell.angle_beta   90.00
_cell.angle_gamma   90.00
#
_symmetry.space_group_name_H-M   'P 1'
#
loop_
_entity.id
_entity.type
_entity.pdbx_description
1 polymer ?
#
loop_
_entity_poly.entity_id
_entity_poly.type
_entity_poly.pdbx_seq_one_letter_code
_entity_poly.pdbx_strand_id
1 'polypeptide(L)'
;MYFYTSAPGQEWYTQIYMAEYKYKYNPHRKAEWNYKGAKWKLSRSKIDFFFECQRCFYLDNVLGTKRPGFPSFNLNIAVDELFKNEFDAYRKSQTPHPLIEQYKIDAVPFAHKDLDTWRDPFVAITHLHEPTGMTISGGVDDIWVAPNGELIIVDYKATSKDSRIDKLGDSPWEQQYTRQLGVYKWLLEQNGFTVQDTGYLVYANADKSLPEFGDTLHFQTTVIPVPAVTDWIEPTLQDIKVCLDRTDIPPTGENCEFCPYREACGKKLLEIHNRLKKQ
;
A
#
# COMPACT_ATOMS: atom_id res chain seq x y z
N MET A 1 -26.36 -24.67 -25.07
CA MET A 1 -25.42 -24.48 -26.19
C MET A 1 -26.11 -23.51 -27.17
N TYR A 2 -25.82 -22.22 -27.06
CA TYR A 2 -26.37 -21.19 -27.96
C TYR A 2 -25.34 -20.91 -29.03
N PHE A 3 -25.65 -21.28 -30.27
CA PHE A 3 -24.85 -20.88 -31.42
C PHE A 3 -25.24 -19.44 -31.79
N TYR A 4 -24.34 -18.49 -31.54
CA TYR A 4 -24.40 -17.18 -32.16
C TYR A 4 -23.75 -17.30 -33.54
N THR A 5 -24.54 -17.20 -34.60
CA THR A 5 -24.03 -16.99 -35.95
C THR A 5 -23.62 -15.54 -36.05
N SER A 6 -22.32 -15.29 -36.08
CA SER A 6 -21.74 -13.96 -36.28
C SER A 6 -21.94 -13.51 -37.72
N ALA A 7 -22.39 -12.27 -37.92
CA ALA A 7 -22.45 -11.65 -39.25
C ALA A 7 -21.03 -11.50 -39.82
N PRO A 8 -20.82 -11.58 -41.18
CA PRO A 8 -19.52 -11.38 -41.80
C PRO A 8 -18.98 -9.98 -41.48
N GLY A 9 -17.84 -9.90 -40.82
CA GLY A 9 -17.21 -8.64 -40.37
C GLY A 9 -16.99 -8.51 -38.88
N GLN A 10 -17.54 -9.40 -38.03
CA GLN A 10 -17.34 -9.37 -36.58
C GLN A 10 -16.21 -10.28 -36.08
N GLU A 11 -15.70 -11.20 -36.90
CA GLU A 11 -14.68 -12.16 -36.45
C GLU A 11 -13.35 -11.50 -36.05
N TRP A 12 -12.93 -10.44 -36.73
CA TRP A 12 -11.70 -9.74 -36.39
C TRP A 12 -11.85 -8.88 -35.11
N TYR A 13 -13.04 -8.33 -34.80
CA TYR A 13 -13.33 -7.65 -33.55
C TYR A 13 -13.24 -8.61 -32.36
N THR A 14 -13.75 -9.82 -32.52
CA THR A 14 -13.72 -10.83 -31.45
C THR A 14 -12.29 -11.36 -31.22
N GLN A 15 -11.48 -11.50 -32.28
CA GLN A 15 -10.08 -11.91 -32.16
C GLN A 15 -9.20 -10.85 -31.52
N ILE A 16 -9.37 -9.57 -31.82
CA ILE A 16 -8.61 -8.47 -31.20
C ILE A 16 -8.99 -8.34 -29.73
N TYR A 17 -10.29 -8.42 -29.37
CA TYR A 17 -10.73 -8.31 -27.99
C TYR A 17 -10.30 -9.51 -27.13
N MET A 18 -10.22 -10.70 -27.68
CA MET A 18 -9.80 -11.91 -26.95
C MET A 18 -8.28 -12.07 -26.85
N ALA A 19 -7.51 -11.40 -27.72
CA ALA A 19 -6.05 -11.46 -27.70
C ALA A 19 -5.39 -10.51 -26.70
N GLU A 20 -6.02 -9.38 -26.34
CA GLU A 20 -5.46 -8.37 -25.42
C GLU A 20 -5.78 -8.57 -23.94
N TYR A 21 -6.81 -9.34 -23.57
CA TYR A 21 -7.17 -9.56 -22.18
C TYR A 21 -6.56 -10.86 -21.63
N LYS A 22 -5.21 -10.96 -21.63
CA LYS A 22 -4.47 -12.04 -20.96
C LYS A 22 -4.19 -11.79 -19.48
N TYR A 23 -4.90 -10.89 -18.81
CA TYR A 23 -4.80 -10.80 -17.37
C TYR A 23 -5.59 -11.93 -16.73
N LYS A 24 -4.96 -13.10 -16.66
CA LYS A 24 -5.54 -14.23 -15.95
C LYS A 24 -5.28 -14.04 -14.46
N TYR A 25 -6.28 -13.54 -13.73
CA TYR A 25 -6.23 -13.51 -12.27
C TYR A 25 -5.88 -14.90 -11.73
N ASN A 26 -4.78 -14.97 -10.99
CA ASN A 26 -4.39 -16.17 -10.26
C ASN A 26 -4.64 -15.96 -8.76
N PRO A 27 -5.69 -16.55 -8.17
CA PRO A 27 -5.99 -16.40 -6.76
C PRO A 27 -4.97 -17.11 -5.87
N HIS A 28 -4.16 -18.03 -6.42
CA HIS A 28 -3.26 -18.85 -5.64
C HIS A 28 -1.87 -18.22 -5.54
N ARG A 29 -1.36 -18.14 -4.32
CA ARG A 29 0.00 -17.75 -4.02
C ARG A 29 0.88 -19.02 -3.94
N LYS A 30 2.14 -18.92 -4.36
CA LYS A 30 3.12 -19.98 -4.11
C LYS A 30 3.34 -20.13 -2.60
N ALA A 31 3.46 -21.37 -2.12
CA ALA A 31 3.58 -21.68 -0.68
C ALA A 31 4.75 -20.96 0.02
N GLU A 32 5.85 -20.71 -0.68
CA GLU A 32 7.00 -19.99 -0.14
C GLU A 32 6.69 -18.54 0.32
N TRP A 33 5.59 -17.95 -0.18
CA TRP A 33 5.10 -16.61 0.15
C TRP A 33 3.92 -16.61 1.13
N ASN A 34 3.45 -17.78 1.56
CA ASN A 34 2.44 -17.91 2.60
C ASN A 34 3.09 -17.89 3.97
N TYR A 35 2.31 -17.63 4.99
CA TYR A 35 2.76 -17.68 6.38
C TYR A 35 3.53 -18.98 6.67
N LYS A 36 4.66 -18.88 7.37
CA LYS A 36 5.68 -19.94 7.57
C LYS A 36 6.45 -20.36 6.31
N GLY A 37 6.17 -19.80 5.16
CA GLY A 37 6.98 -19.99 3.95
C GLY A 37 8.28 -19.18 3.99
N ALA A 38 9.33 -19.66 3.31
CA ALA A 38 10.68 -19.10 3.41
C ALA A 38 10.83 -17.63 2.97
N LYS A 39 9.90 -17.11 2.16
CA LYS A 39 9.92 -15.73 1.65
C LYS A 39 8.84 -14.84 2.28
N TRP A 40 8.06 -15.38 3.21
CA TRP A 40 7.00 -14.60 3.82
C TRP A 40 7.56 -13.56 4.80
N LYS A 41 7.05 -12.34 4.69
CA LYS A 41 7.28 -11.25 5.65
C LYS A 41 5.95 -10.59 5.94
N LEU A 42 5.79 -10.04 7.13
CA LEU A 42 4.67 -9.17 7.48
C LEU A 42 4.99 -7.75 7.02
N SER A 43 4.54 -7.39 5.83
CA SER A 43 4.74 -6.03 5.31
C SER A 43 3.76 -5.02 5.94
N ARG A 44 4.12 -3.74 5.92
CA ARG A 44 3.25 -2.66 6.35
C ARG A 44 1.83 -2.77 5.74
N SER A 45 1.73 -3.06 4.46
CA SER A 45 0.44 -3.24 3.79
C SER A 45 -0.35 -4.45 4.28
N LYS A 46 0.31 -5.51 4.75
CA LYS A 46 -0.36 -6.65 5.38
C LYS A 46 -0.89 -6.32 6.77
N ILE A 47 -0.23 -5.43 7.51
CA ILE A 47 -0.74 -4.92 8.79
C ILE A 47 -2.05 -4.15 8.56
N ASP A 48 -2.09 -3.25 7.57
CA ASP A 48 -3.34 -2.57 7.20
C ASP A 48 -4.42 -3.55 6.74
N PHE A 49 -4.03 -4.58 6.00
CA PHE A 49 -4.95 -5.62 5.56
C PHE A 49 -5.57 -6.41 6.73
N PHE A 50 -4.80 -6.64 7.79
CA PHE A 50 -5.32 -7.25 9.03
C PHE A 50 -6.38 -6.36 9.69
N PHE A 51 -6.15 -5.04 9.79
CA PHE A 51 -7.13 -4.10 10.30
C PHE A 51 -8.39 -4.02 9.44
N GLU A 52 -8.23 -4.09 8.13
CA GLU A 52 -9.38 -4.04 7.20
C GLU A 52 -10.28 -5.28 7.33
N CYS A 53 -9.69 -6.49 7.34
CA CYS A 53 -10.45 -7.72 7.45
C CYS A 53 -9.56 -8.92 7.82
N GLN A 54 -9.67 -9.41 9.05
CA GLN A 54 -8.90 -10.56 9.53
C GLN A 54 -9.14 -11.82 8.70
N ARG A 55 -10.39 -12.07 8.27
CA ARG A 55 -10.72 -13.22 7.39
C ARG A 55 -9.97 -13.16 6.06
N CYS A 56 -10.01 -12.02 5.40
CA CYS A 56 -9.30 -11.85 4.13
C CYS A 56 -7.79 -11.92 4.30
N PHE A 57 -7.27 -11.34 5.38
CA PHE A 57 -5.86 -11.43 5.75
C PHE A 57 -5.43 -12.89 5.97
N TYR A 58 -6.23 -13.69 6.69
CA TYR A 58 -5.98 -15.11 6.92
C TYR A 58 -6.03 -15.93 5.63
N LEU A 59 -7.07 -15.73 4.81
CA LEU A 59 -7.20 -16.39 3.51
C LEU A 59 -6.00 -16.10 2.60
N ASP A 60 -5.52 -14.86 2.59
CA ASP A 60 -4.38 -14.45 1.80
C ASP A 60 -3.06 -15.02 2.34
N ASN A 61 -2.78 -14.84 3.63
CA ASN A 61 -1.48 -15.16 4.19
C ASN A 61 -1.32 -16.62 4.60
N VAL A 62 -2.35 -17.27 5.13
CA VAL A 62 -2.28 -18.67 5.59
C VAL A 62 -2.70 -19.63 4.49
N LEU A 63 -3.85 -19.38 3.83
CA LEU A 63 -4.39 -20.28 2.82
C LEU A 63 -3.94 -19.95 1.39
N GLY A 64 -3.18 -18.88 1.21
CA GLY A 64 -2.63 -18.48 -0.09
C GLY A 64 -3.67 -18.04 -1.11
N THR A 65 -4.88 -17.67 -0.69
CA THR A 65 -5.95 -17.20 -1.57
C THR A 65 -6.03 -15.68 -1.55
N LYS A 66 -5.46 -15.05 -2.58
CA LYS A 66 -5.36 -13.60 -2.71
C LYS A 66 -6.71 -12.96 -3.06
N ARG A 67 -6.92 -11.71 -2.64
CA ARG A 67 -7.95 -10.85 -3.23
C ARG A 67 -7.60 -10.48 -4.68
N PRO A 68 -8.58 -10.19 -5.54
CA PRO A 68 -8.31 -9.47 -6.79
C PRO A 68 -7.60 -8.14 -6.48
N GLY A 69 -6.53 -7.85 -7.23
CA GLY A 69 -5.83 -6.58 -7.10
C GLY A 69 -6.55 -5.45 -7.84
N PHE A 70 -6.29 -4.22 -7.44
CA PHE A 70 -6.69 -3.04 -8.21
C PHE A 70 -5.68 -2.79 -9.35
N PRO A 71 -6.10 -2.13 -10.43
CA PRO A 71 -5.17 -1.62 -11.43
C PRO A 71 -4.12 -0.70 -10.80
N SER A 72 -2.92 -0.70 -11.34
CA SER A 72 -1.87 0.22 -10.90
C SER A 72 -2.27 1.67 -11.18
N PHE A 73 -2.06 2.56 -10.20
CA PHE A 73 -2.23 3.99 -10.34
C PHE A 73 -0.96 4.61 -10.97
N ASN A 74 -0.75 4.37 -12.27
CA ASN A 74 0.50 4.69 -12.95
C ASN A 74 0.88 6.18 -12.87
N LEU A 75 -0.10 7.09 -12.89
CA LEU A 75 0.17 8.52 -12.73
C LEU A 75 0.71 8.85 -11.33
N ASN A 76 0.15 8.23 -10.29
CA ASN A 76 0.64 8.40 -8.92
C ASN A 76 2.07 7.86 -8.77
N ILE A 77 2.38 6.72 -9.41
CA ILE A 77 3.74 6.17 -9.44
C ILE A 77 4.71 7.13 -10.12
N ALA A 78 4.32 7.73 -11.24
CA ALA A 78 5.17 8.72 -11.93
C ALA A 78 5.43 9.96 -11.07
N VAL A 79 4.43 10.46 -10.32
CA VAL A 79 4.61 11.58 -9.39
C VAL A 79 5.56 11.20 -8.24
N ASP A 80 5.41 10.00 -7.67
CA ASP A 80 6.30 9.47 -6.64
C ASP A 80 7.77 9.39 -7.12
N GLU A 81 7.99 8.84 -8.31
CA GLU A 81 9.33 8.76 -8.91
C GLU A 81 9.93 10.15 -9.17
N LEU A 82 9.12 11.11 -9.63
CA LEU A 82 9.59 12.48 -9.85
C LEU A 82 9.98 13.16 -8.53
N PHE A 83 9.22 13.01 -7.44
CA PHE A 83 9.60 13.50 -6.13
C PHE A 83 10.92 12.87 -5.64
N LYS A 84 11.07 11.56 -5.76
CA LYS A 84 12.32 10.88 -5.40
C LYS A 84 13.51 11.46 -6.15
N ASN A 85 13.39 11.63 -7.47
CA ASN A 85 14.44 12.22 -8.29
C ASN A 85 14.78 13.66 -7.89
N GLU A 86 13.75 14.48 -7.61
CA GLU A 86 13.91 15.87 -7.21
C GLU A 86 14.59 15.96 -5.84
N PHE A 87 14.10 15.26 -4.82
CA PHE A 87 14.72 15.25 -3.50
C PHE A 87 16.12 14.64 -3.49
N ASP A 88 16.41 13.69 -4.37
CA ASP A 88 17.75 13.09 -4.49
C ASP A 88 18.81 14.08 -5.02
N ALA A 89 18.41 15.10 -5.79
CA ALA A 89 19.33 16.17 -6.17
C ALA A 89 19.78 16.98 -4.94
N TYR A 90 18.84 17.31 -4.03
CA TYR A 90 19.14 18.01 -2.77
C TYR A 90 19.85 17.11 -1.76
N ARG A 91 19.59 15.82 -1.77
CA ARG A 91 20.32 14.81 -0.98
C ARG A 91 21.81 14.77 -1.35
N LYS A 92 22.11 14.83 -2.63
CA LYS A 92 23.52 14.85 -3.10
C LYS A 92 24.26 16.09 -2.66
N SER A 93 23.61 17.25 -2.68
CA SER A 93 24.20 18.52 -2.24
C SER A 93 24.14 18.74 -0.73
N GLN A 94 23.39 17.93 0.01
CA GLN A 94 23.10 18.08 1.45
C GLN A 94 22.56 19.47 1.78
N THR A 95 21.63 19.94 0.94
CA THR A 95 20.91 21.21 1.11
C THR A 95 19.42 20.96 1.28
N PRO A 96 18.69 21.83 2.00
CA PRO A 96 17.25 21.68 2.11
C PRO A 96 16.57 21.85 0.75
N HIS A 97 15.53 21.05 0.52
CA HIS A 97 14.66 21.21 -0.64
C HIS A 97 13.77 22.47 -0.47
N PRO A 98 13.38 23.21 -1.55
CA PRO A 98 12.53 24.39 -1.43
C PRO A 98 11.22 24.18 -0.65
N LEU A 99 10.61 23.01 -0.70
CA LEU A 99 9.44 22.68 0.13
C LEU A 99 9.80 22.60 1.62
N ILE A 100 10.96 22.06 1.97
CA ILE A 100 11.44 22.01 3.35
C ILE A 100 11.61 23.44 3.90
N GLU A 101 12.24 24.32 3.12
CA GLU A 101 12.41 25.73 3.47
C GLU A 101 11.08 26.48 3.57
N GLN A 102 10.17 26.29 2.59
CA GLN A 102 8.85 26.92 2.54
C GLN A 102 8.02 26.57 3.79
N TYR A 103 8.09 25.35 4.25
CA TYR A 103 7.38 24.89 5.45
C TYR A 103 8.20 25.06 6.74
N LYS A 104 9.37 25.69 6.66
CA LYS A 104 10.26 25.99 7.81
C LYS A 104 10.62 24.75 8.64
N ILE A 105 10.84 23.64 7.95
CA ILE A 105 11.29 22.40 8.57
C ILE A 105 12.82 22.45 8.62
N ASP A 106 13.41 22.27 9.82
CA ASP A 106 14.86 22.26 9.98
C ASP A 106 15.40 20.86 9.66
N ALA A 107 15.58 20.58 8.37
CA ALA A 107 16.02 19.28 7.88
C ALA A 107 16.62 19.36 6.48
N VAL A 108 17.35 18.32 6.09
CA VAL A 108 17.79 18.05 4.72
C VAL A 108 17.43 16.60 4.34
N PRO A 109 17.34 16.25 3.05
CA PRO A 109 17.15 14.86 2.63
C PRO A 109 18.30 13.98 3.13
N PHE A 110 17.97 12.88 3.84
CA PHE A 110 18.94 12.01 4.50
C PHE A 110 19.73 11.17 3.49
N ALA A 111 21.06 11.28 3.51
CA ALA A 111 21.95 10.47 2.68
C ALA A 111 22.37 9.19 3.44
N HIS A 112 21.96 8.03 2.92
CA HIS A 112 22.34 6.73 3.48
C HIS A 112 22.62 5.73 2.36
N LYS A 113 23.61 4.86 2.55
CA LYS A 113 24.03 3.84 1.56
C LYS A 113 22.93 2.84 1.23
N ASP A 114 22.03 2.57 2.16
CA ASP A 114 20.97 1.57 2.04
C ASP A 114 19.61 2.20 1.65
N LEU A 115 19.55 3.50 1.36
CA LEU A 115 18.28 4.19 1.09
C LEU A 115 17.53 3.58 -0.12
N ASP A 116 18.24 3.27 -1.19
CA ASP A 116 17.64 2.62 -2.38
C ASP A 116 17.09 1.24 -2.05
N THR A 117 17.77 0.51 -1.17
CA THR A 117 17.27 -0.78 -0.65
C THR A 117 16.02 -0.60 0.20
N TRP A 118 15.96 0.44 1.02
CA TRP A 118 14.81 0.75 1.87
C TRP A 118 13.58 1.21 1.07
N ARG A 119 13.81 1.83 -0.09
CA ARG A 119 12.75 2.23 -1.05
C ARG A 119 12.21 1.07 -1.89
N ASP A 120 12.98 -0.02 -2.05
CA ASP A 120 12.53 -1.19 -2.82
C ASP A 120 11.44 -1.94 -2.04
N PRO A 121 10.21 -2.05 -2.55
CA PRO A 121 9.09 -2.68 -1.84
C PRO A 121 9.27 -4.20 -1.61
N PHE A 122 10.19 -4.85 -2.32
CA PHE A 122 10.48 -6.28 -2.16
C PHE A 122 11.58 -6.56 -1.15
N VAL A 123 12.55 -5.67 -1.03
CA VAL A 123 13.65 -5.77 -0.06
C VAL A 123 13.27 -5.04 1.21
N ALA A 124 13.08 -3.72 1.15
CA ALA A 124 12.58 -2.85 2.20
C ALA A 124 13.45 -2.80 3.48
N ILE A 125 13.09 -1.97 4.43
CA ILE A 125 13.61 -2.07 5.80
C ILE A 125 12.96 -3.28 6.46
N THR A 126 13.75 -4.10 7.15
CA THR A 126 13.24 -5.30 7.84
C THR A 126 13.73 -5.36 9.28
N HIS A 127 12.91 -5.95 10.15
CA HIS A 127 13.28 -6.30 11.51
C HIS A 127 12.66 -7.64 11.91
N LEU A 128 13.44 -8.52 12.55
CA LEU A 128 12.91 -9.74 13.16
C LEU A 128 12.33 -9.41 14.53
N HIS A 129 11.03 -9.49 14.64
CA HIS A 129 10.34 -9.31 15.91
C HIS A 129 10.39 -10.61 16.73
N GLU A 130 11.35 -10.70 17.63
CA GLU A 130 11.67 -11.91 18.42
C GLU A 130 10.44 -12.49 19.15
N PRO A 131 9.55 -11.68 19.80
CA PRO A 131 8.42 -12.24 20.54
C PRO A 131 7.44 -13.03 19.69
N THR A 132 7.30 -12.70 18.40
CA THR A 132 6.39 -13.41 17.49
C THR A 132 7.11 -14.28 16.47
N GLY A 133 8.43 -14.15 16.33
CA GLY A 133 9.23 -14.81 15.30
C GLY A 133 8.92 -14.34 13.88
N MET A 134 8.22 -13.22 13.71
CA MET A 134 7.87 -12.68 12.40
C MET A 134 8.90 -11.64 11.93
N THR A 135 9.26 -11.68 10.65
CA THR A 135 10.00 -10.59 10.02
C THR A 135 9.02 -9.52 9.55
N ILE A 136 9.13 -8.33 10.11
CA ILE A 136 8.35 -7.14 9.73
C ILE A 136 9.09 -6.41 8.62
N SER A 137 8.37 -5.82 7.65
CA SER A 137 8.99 -5.09 6.55
C SER A 137 8.18 -3.87 6.11
N GLY A 138 8.89 -2.82 5.68
CA GLY A 138 8.28 -1.61 5.14
C GLY A 138 9.21 -0.87 4.18
N GLY A 139 8.73 -0.52 2.99
CA GLY A 139 9.44 0.32 2.05
C GLY A 139 9.07 1.78 2.27
N VAL A 140 10.05 2.63 2.61
CA VAL A 140 9.86 4.07 2.78
C VAL A 140 9.97 4.79 1.45
N ASP A 141 9.23 5.88 1.27
CA ASP A 141 9.40 6.71 0.07
C ASP A 141 10.61 7.63 0.23
N ASP A 142 10.71 8.30 1.39
CA ASP A 142 11.84 9.17 1.69
C ASP A 142 12.09 9.32 3.20
N ILE A 143 13.27 9.83 3.53
CA ILE A 143 13.71 10.15 4.88
C ILE A 143 14.46 11.49 4.82
N TRP A 144 14.14 12.39 5.75
CA TRP A 144 14.91 13.59 6.00
C TRP A 144 15.68 13.46 7.32
N VAL A 145 16.66 14.29 7.54
CA VAL A 145 17.43 14.33 8.78
C VAL A 145 17.49 15.75 9.34
N ALA A 146 17.19 15.88 10.62
CA ALA A 146 17.33 17.13 11.36
C ALA A 146 18.78 17.37 11.78
N PRO A 147 19.18 18.62 12.15
CA PRO A 147 20.54 18.95 12.55
C PRO A 147 21.06 18.18 13.77
N ASN A 148 20.15 17.70 14.63
CA ASN A 148 20.50 16.85 15.79
C ASN A 148 20.72 15.37 15.43
N GLY A 149 20.59 15.01 14.14
CA GLY A 149 20.75 13.65 13.64
C GLY A 149 19.49 12.78 13.72
N GLU A 150 18.38 13.28 14.23
CA GLU A 150 17.10 12.56 14.23
C GLU A 150 16.55 12.44 12.81
N LEU A 151 16.05 11.25 12.48
CA LEU A 151 15.42 10.99 11.19
C LEU A 151 13.94 11.43 11.21
N ILE A 152 13.46 11.83 10.05
CA ILE A 152 12.08 12.26 9.82
C ILE A 152 11.53 11.41 8.68
N ILE A 153 10.44 10.68 8.94
CA ILE A 153 9.77 9.88 7.92
C ILE A 153 9.00 10.78 6.97
N VAL A 154 9.14 10.53 5.67
CA VAL A 154 8.43 11.25 4.62
C VAL A 154 7.80 10.26 3.65
N ASP A 155 6.59 10.55 3.23
CA ASP A 155 5.86 9.72 2.30
C ASP A 155 5.14 10.60 1.25
N TYR A 156 5.22 10.20 -0.02
CA TYR A 156 4.70 10.95 -1.15
C TYR A 156 3.28 10.50 -1.50
N LYS A 157 2.38 11.45 -1.69
CA LYS A 157 0.99 11.17 -2.05
C LYS A 157 0.56 12.00 -3.25
N ALA A 158 -0.05 11.36 -4.25
CA ALA A 158 -0.65 12.03 -5.38
C ALA A 158 -2.17 11.78 -5.39
N THR A 159 -2.94 12.83 -5.65
CA THR A 159 -4.40 12.79 -5.69
C THR A 159 -4.97 13.92 -6.57
N SER A 160 -6.31 13.95 -6.73
CA SER A 160 -7.04 15.06 -7.34
C SER A 160 -8.33 15.29 -6.56
N LYS A 161 -8.23 16.08 -5.48
CA LYS A 161 -9.38 16.55 -4.68
C LYS A 161 -9.76 17.98 -5.11
N ASP A 162 -11.04 18.33 -4.92
CA ASP A 162 -11.56 19.67 -5.31
C ASP A 162 -11.03 20.80 -4.43
N SER A 163 -10.57 20.50 -3.24
CA SER A 163 -10.02 21.47 -2.29
C SER A 163 -8.55 21.17 -1.99
N ARG A 164 -7.84 22.22 -1.60
CA ARG A 164 -6.48 22.10 -1.05
C ARG A 164 -6.48 21.18 0.16
N ILE A 165 -5.44 20.38 0.27
CA ILE A 165 -5.24 19.46 1.39
C ILE A 165 -4.20 20.09 2.32
N ASP A 166 -4.65 20.70 3.41
CA ASP A 166 -3.77 21.35 4.38
C ASP A 166 -3.60 20.54 5.69
N LYS A 167 -4.42 19.52 5.89
CA LYS A 167 -4.36 18.61 7.03
C LYS A 167 -4.88 17.23 6.67
N LEU A 168 -4.43 16.24 7.38
CA LEU A 168 -4.97 14.89 7.31
C LEU A 168 -6.34 14.86 8.04
N GLY A 169 -7.32 14.15 7.47
CA GLY A 169 -8.61 13.89 8.09
C GLY A 169 -8.63 12.55 8.82
N ASP A 170 -9.85 12.07 9.15
CA ASP A 170 -10.06 10.84 9.92
C ASP A 170 -10.67 9.69 9.09
N SER A 171 -10.66 9.81 7.77
CA SER A 171 -11.15 8.73 6.91
C SER A 171 -10.30 7.45 7.06
N PRO A 172 -10.85 6.25 6.78
CA PRO A 172 -10.08 5.01 6.87
C PRO A 172 -8.77 5.04 6.06
N TRP A 173 -8.74 5.73 4.92
CA TRP A 173 -7.55 5.91 4.09
C TRP A 173 -6.51 6.80 4.77
N GLU A 174 -6.94 7.88 5.40
CA GLU A 174 -6.06 8.81 6.10
C GLU A 174 -5.48 8.18 7.36
N GLN A 175 -6.26 7.34 8.07
CA GLN A 175 -5.74 6.52 9.16
C GLN A 175 -4.68 5.52 8.70
N GLN A 176 -4.78 4.95 7.48
CA GLN A 176 -3.74 4.10 6.91
C GLN A 176 -2.41 4.86 6.74
N TYR A 177 -2.46 6.13 6.35
CA TYR A 177 -1.24 6.94 6.20
C TYR A 177 -0.57 7.20 7.56
N THR A 178 -1.35 7.47 8.59
CA THR A 178 -0.81 7.61 9.96
C THR A 178 -0.16 6.31 10.43
N ARG A 179 -0.82 5.16 10.24
CA ARG A 179 -0.22 3.86 10.56
C ARG A 179 1.03 3.57 9.73
N GLN A 180 1.05 3.98 8.47
CA GLN A 180 2.20 3.81 7.58
C GLN A 180 3.44 4.49 8.15
N LEU A 181 3.32 5.76 8.54
CA LEU A 181 4.42 6.50 9.17
C LEU A 181 4.86 5.87 10.50
N GLY A 182 3.91 5.42 11.32
CA GLY A 182 4.21 4.71 12.56
C GLY A 182 5.03 3.42 12.34
N VAL A 183 4.64 2.59 11.37
CA VAL A 183 5.40 1.36 11.04
C VAL A 183 6.81 1.68 10.56
N TYR A 184 6.98 2.71 9.73
CA TYR A 184 8.30 3.10 9.23
C TYR A 184 9.18 3.65 10.36
N LYS A 185 8.61 4.48 11.25
CA LYS A 185 9.30 4.94 12.46
C LYS A 185 9.77 3.75 13.29
N TRP A 186 8.85 2.85 13.65
CA TRP A 186 9.16 1.66 14.44
C TRP A 186 10.27 0.83 13.79
N LEU A 187 10.21 0.58 12.47
CA LEU A 187 11.24 -0.18 11.76
C LEU A 187 12.61 0.49 11.84
N LEU A 188 12.71 1.80 11.67
CA LEU A 188 13.98 2.54 11.78
C LEU A 188 14.51 2.50 13.20
N GLU A 189 13.65 2.69 14.21
CA GLU A 189 14.03 2.60 15.63
C GLU A 189 14.55 1.21 16.00
N GLN A 190 13.90 0.14 15.52
CA GLN A 190 14.39 -1.23 15.70
C GLN A 190 15.72 -1.50 14.98
N ASN A 191 16.10 -0.69 14.01
CA ASN A 191 17.39 -0.73 13.32
C ASN A 191 18.42 0.26 13.90
N GLY A 192 18.14 0.87 15.06
CA GLY A 192 19.08 1.68 15.83
C GLY A 192 19.11 3.16 15.46
N PHE A 193 18.16 3.67 14.72
CA PHE A 193 18.03 5.09 14.41
C PHE A 193 17.14 5.80 15.44
N THR A 194 17.45 7.07 15.72
CA THR A 194 16.54 7.96 16.44
C THR A 194 15.64 8.65 15.44
N VAL A 195 14.33 8.58 15.65
CA VAL A 195 13.32 9.08 14.69
C VAL A 195 12.36 10.03 15.39
N GLN A 196 12.07 11.17 14.77
CA GLN A 196 11.13 12.16 15.32
C GLN A 196 9.69 11.59 15.40
N ASP A 197 8.93 12.07 16.36
CA ASP A 197 7.51 11.71 16.55
C ASP A 197 6.60 12.29 15.46
N THR A 198 7.09 13.25 14.68
CA THR A 198 6.38 13.85 13.56
C THR A 198 7.04 13.42 12.25
N GLY A 199 6.26 12.75 11.38
CA GLY A 199 6.61 12.55 9.98
C GLY A 199 5.84 13.51 9.07
N TYR A 200 6.10 13.47 7.79
CA TYR A 200 5.45 14.35 6.83
C TYR A 200 4.87 13.58 5.63
N LEU A 201 3.69 14.01 5.21
CA LEU A 201 3.14 13.63 3.91
C LEU A 201 3.35 14.79 2.94
N VAL A 202 4.03 14.54 1.83
CA VAL A 202 4.15 15.49 0.72
C VAL A 202 3.06 15.15 -0.28
N TYR A 203 2.04 16.00 -0.33
CA TYR A 203 0.88 15.82 -1.18
C TYR A 203 1.01 16.62 -2.47
N ALA A 204 0.90 15.95 -3.62
CA ALA A 204 0.67 16.55 -4.93
C ALA A 204 -0.82 16.41 -5.28
N ASN A 205 -1.57 17.50 -5.18
CA ASN A 205 -2.99 17.55 -5.54
C ASN A 205 -3.16 18.13 -6.94
N ALA A 206 -3.58 17.30 -7.91
CA ALA A 206 -3.79 17.72 -9.28
C ALA A 206 -5.03 18.63 -9.38
N ASP A 207 -4.86 19.78 -10.03
CA ASP A 207 -5.93 20.73 -10.30
C ASP A 207 -6.77 20.27 -11.50
N LYS A 208 -8.03 19.95 -11.24
CA LYS A 208 -9.00 19.57 -12.26
C LYS A 208 -10.04 20.65 -12.55
N SER A 209 -9.89 21.85 -11.99
CA SER A 209 -10.77 22.99 -12.21
C SER A 209 -10.44 23.80 -13.46
N LEU A 210 -9.32 23.47 -14.12
CA LEU A 210 -8.89 24.15 -15.33
C LEU A 210 -9.87 23.92 -16.49
N PRO A 211 -10.05 24.90 -17.39
CA PRO A 211 -11.03 24.82 -18.47
C PRO A 211 -10.64 23.82 -19.58
N GLU A 212 -9.37 23.46 -19.68
CA GLU A 212 -8.85 22.53 -20.69
C GLU A 212 -7.64 21.76 -20.18
N PHE A 213 -7.33 20.64 -20.80
CA PHE A 213 -6.20 19.78 -20.43
C PHE A 213 -4.84 20.38 -20.89
N GLY A 214 -4.76 20.88 -22.13
CA GLY A 214 -3.56 21.54 -22.69
C GLY A 214 -2.26 20.75 -22.56
N ASP A 215 -2.33 19.40 -22.53
CA ASP A 215 -1.21 18.47 -22.32
C ASP A 215 -0.42 18.69 -21.01
N THR A 216 -1.00 19.40 -20.05
CA THR A 216 -0.34 19.76 -18.78
C THR A 216 -1.28 19.51 -17.61
N LEU A 217 -0.76 18.83 -16.57
CA LEU A 217 -1.45 18.66 -15.30
C LEU A 217 -0.74 19.50 -14.23
N HIS A 218 -1.45 20.51 -13.71
CA HIS A 218 -0.93 21.36 -12.65
C HIS A 218 -1.16 20.74 -11.28
N PHE A 219 -0.15 20.79 -10.43
CA PHE A 219 -0.24 20.28 -9.06
C PHE A 219 -0.07 21.39 -8.04
N GLN A 220 -0.87 21.34 -7.00
CA GLN A 220 -0.66 22.10 -5.78
C GLN A 220 0.00 21.15 -4.76
N THR A 221 1.24 21.47 -4.39
CA THR A 221 1.99 20.66 -3.43
C THR A 221 1.85 21.22 -2.01
N THR A 222 1.57 20.35 -1.04
CA THR A 222 1.51 20.68 0.38
C THR A 222 2.32 19.68 1.20
N VAL A 223 2.88 20.15 2.32
CA VAL A 223 3.58 19.29 3.29
C VAL A 223 2.77 19.27 4.59
N ILE A 224 2.31 18.09 4.98
CA ILE A 224 1.38 17.90 6.10
C ILE A 224 2.12 17.16 7.20
N PRO A 225 2.29 17.76 8.41
CA PRO A 225 2.84 17.05 9.55
C PRO A 225 1.81 16.01 10.07
N VAL A 226 2.30 14.82 10.37
CA VAL A 226 1.50 13.70 10.88
C VAL A 226 2.23 13.04 12.05
N PRO A 227 1.56 12.81 13.19
CA PRO A 227 2.15 12.04 14.28
C PRO A 227 2.47 10.61 13.86
N ALA A 228 3.73 10.20 14.00
CA ALA A 228 4.20 8.84 13.74
C ALA A 228 4.14 8.00 15.03
N VAL A 229 2.91 7.66 15.47
CA VAL A 229 2.64 6.92 16.70
C VAL A 229 2.98 5.44 16.53
N THR A 230 3.66 4.84 17.50
CA THR A 230 4.13 3.45 17.46
C THR A 230 3.54 2.53 18.52
N ASP A 231 2.90 3.06 19.57
CA ASP A 231 2.40 2.31 20.75
C ASP A 231 1.43 1.18 20.41
N TRP A 232 0.73 1.30 19.31
CA TRP A 232 -0.23 0.31 18.81
C TRP A 232 0.42 -0.89 18.12
N ILE A 233 1.71 -0.81 17.74
CA ILE A 233 2.37 -1.81 16.87
C ILE A 233 2.60 -3.12 17.63
N GLU A 234 3.24 -3.06 18.79
CA GLU A 234 3.55 -4.26 19.59
C GLU A 234 2.31 -5.11 19.91
N PRO A 235 1.21 -4.57 20.47
CA PRO A 235 0.00 -5.35 20.68
C PRO A 235 -0.60 -5.88 19.38
N THR A 236 -0.55 -5.09 18.28
CA THR A 236 -1.06 -5.53 16.97
C THR A 236 -0.24 -6.69 16.41
N LEU A 237 1.08 -6.72 16.57
CA LEU A 237 1.91 -7.84 16.14
C LEU A 237 1.54 -9.14 16.87
N GLN A 238 1.19 -9.06 18.16
CA GLN A 238 0.69 -10.21 18.91
C GLN A 238 -0.68 -10.67 18.38
N ASP A 239 -1.60 -9.76 18.15
CA ASP A 239 -2.93 -10.08 17.60
C ASP A 239 -2.83 -10.71 16.19
N ILE A 240 -1.94 -10.19 15.36
CA ILE A 240 -1.65 -10.77 14.03
C ILE A 240 -1.10 -12.20 14.17
N LYS A 241 -0.18 -12.41 15.11
CA LYS A 241 0.39 -13.76 15.38
C LYS A 241 -0.70 -14.73 15.79
N VAL A 242 -1.56 -14.33 16.72
CA VAL A 242 -2.72 -15.13 17.15
C VAL A 242 -3.64 -15.44 15.95
N CYS A 243 -3.94 -14.44 15.11
CA CYS A 243 -4.75 -14.64 13.92
C CYS A 243 -4.12 -15.61 12.92
N LEU A 244 -2.81 -15.50 12.69
CA LEU A 244 -2.09 -16.36 11.73
C LEU A 244 -1.97 -17.83 12.20
N ASP A 245 -1.92 -18.06 13.50
CA ASP A 245 -1.81 -19.42 14.08
C ASP A 245 -3.16 -20.10 14.33
N ARG A 246 -4.29 -19.44 14.00
CA ARG A 246 -5.62 -20.05 14.13
C ARG A 246 -5.75 -21.29 13.26
N THR A 247 -6.58 -22.21 13.71
CA THR A 247 -7.02 -23.39 12.95
C THR A 247 -8.40 -23.24 12.31
N ASP A 248 -9.15 -22.21 12.74
CA ASP A 248 -10.45 -21.84 12.20
C ASP A 248 -10.37 -20.50 11.44
N ILE A 249 -11.37 -20.24 10.59
CA ILE A 249 -11.43 -19.03 9.77
C ILE A 249 -11.89 -17.84 10.64
N PRO A 250 -11.12 -16.74 10.71
CA PRO A 250 -11.52 -15.55 11.46
C PRO A 250 -12.82 -14.91 10.98
N PRO A 251 -13.47 -14.06 11.80
CA PRO A 251 -14.63 -13.30 11.38
C PRO A 251 -14.30 -12.33 10.25
N THR A 252 -15.31 -11.93 9.46
CA THR A 252 -15.17 -10.89 8.46
C THR A 252 -15.01 -9.53 9.13
N GLY A 253 -14.28 -8.61 8.50
CA GLY A 253 -14.26 -7.21 8.91
C GLY A 253 -15.62 -6.55 8.63
N GLU A 254 -16.01 -5.60 9.48
CA GLU A 254 -17.31 -4.92 9.41
C GLU A 254 -17.57 -4.27 8.04
N ASN A 255 -16.57 -3.60 7.49
CA ASN A 255 -16.65 -2.85 6.24
C ASN A 255 -16.02 -3.60 5.05
N CYS A 256 -15.84 -4.92 5.17
CA CYS A 256 -15.23 -5.71 4.11
C CYS A 256 -16.26 -6.06 3.00
N GLU A 257 -16.10 -5.51 1.82
CA GLU A 257 -16.95 -5.79 0.67
C GLU A 257 -16.68 -7.17 0.02
N PHE A 258 -15.47 -7.68 0.13
CA PHE A 258 -15.06 -8.94 -0.49
C PHE A 258 -15.69 -10.18 0.15
N CYS A 259 -15.83 -10.20 1.47
CA CYS A 259 -16.39 -11.35 2.18
C CYS A 259 -17.88 -11.56 1.86
N PRO A 260 -18.76 -10.55 1.99
CA PRO A 260 -20.18 -10.70 1.61
C PRO A 260 -20.37 -11.08 0.14
N TYR A 261 -19.58 -10.46 -0.76
CA TYR A 261 -19.66 -10.79 -2.19
C TYR A 261 -19.33 -12.27 -2.44
N ARG A 262 -18.22 -12.79 -1.88
CA ARG A 262 -17.84 -14.20 -2.04
C ARG A 262 -18.87 -15.15 -1.45
N GLU A 263 -19.43 -14.83 -0.29
CA GLU A 263 -20.47 -15.64 0.35
C GLU A 263 -21.75 -15.68 -0.51
N ALA A 264 -22.16 -14.54 -1.04
CA ALA A 264 -23.32 -14.47 -1.93
C ALA A 264 -23.11 -15.27 -3.22
N CYS A 265 -21.96 -15.11 -3.88
CA CYS A 265 -21.58 -15.87 -5.07
C CYS A 265 -21.49 -17.37 -4.76
N GLY A 266 -20.84 -17.75 -3.67
CA GLY A 266 -20.68 -19.16 -3.27
C GLY A 266 -22.03 -19.84 -3.03
N LYS A 267 -22.93 -19.21 -2.30
CA LYS A 267 -24.30 -19.70 -2.09
C LYS A 267 -25.03 -19.92 -3.41
N LYS A 268 -24.97 -18.93 -4.31
CA LYS A 268 -25.65 -18.99 -5.60
C LYS A 268 -25.12 -20.11 -6.50
N LEU A 269 -23.79 -20.26 -6.55
CA LEU A 269 -23.16 -21.33 -7.32
C LEU A 269 -23.50 -22.72 -6.74
N LEU A 270 -23.55 -22.85 -5.43
CA LEU A 270 -23.94 -24.10 -4.77
C LEU A 270 -25.40 -24.48 -5.04
N GLU A 271 -26.32 -23.51 -5.01
CA GLU A 271 -27.73 -23.71 -5.38
C GLU A 271 -27.88 -24.23 -6.82
N ILE A 272 -27.15 -23.61 -7.76
CA ILE A 272 -27.14 -24.02 -9.17
C ILE A 272 -26.57 -25.43 -9.31
N HIS A 273 -25.42 -25.73 -8.69
CA HIS A 273 -24.81 -27.04 -8.72
C HIS A 273 -25.73 -28.15 -8.18
N ASN A 274 -26.36 -27.91 -7.03
CA ASN A 274 -27.32 -28.85 -6.43
C ASN A 274 -28.56 -29.07 -7.28
N ARG A 275 -29.01 -28.05 -8.01
CA ARG A 275 -30.13 -28.17 -8.95
C ARG A 275 -29.76 -29.03 -10.16
N LEU A 276 -28.59 -28.83 -10.73
CA LEU A 276 -28.11 -29.61 -11.88
C LEU A 276 -27.85 -31.08 -11.56
N LYS A 277 -27.45 -31.40 -10.32
CA LYS A 277 -27.26 -32.80 -9.87
C LYS A 277 -28.58 -33.57 -9.69
N LYS A 278 -29.74 -32.89 -9.60
CA LYS A 278 -31.05 -33.51 -9.42
C LYS A 278 -31.78 -33.77 -10.75
N GLN A 279 -31.24 -33.30 -11.86
CA GLN A 279 -31.64 -33.58 -13.24
C GLN A 279 -30.85 -34.76 -13.82
#